data_496965f1c03df2855cc692827571d0d2
#
_entry.id   496965f1c03df2855cc692827571d0d2
#
_cell.length_a   1.000
_cell.length_b   1.000
_cell.length_c   1.000
_cell.angle_alpha   90.00
_cell.angle_beta   90.00
_cell.angle_gamma   90.00
#
_symmetry.space_group_name_H-M   'P 1'
#
loop_
_entity.id
_entity.type
_entity.pdbx_description
1 polymer ?
#
loop_
_entity_poly.entity_id
_entity_poly.type
_entity_poly.pdbx_seq_one_letter_code
_entity_poly.pdbx_strand_id
1 'polypeptide(L)'
;RAYQNRFPGVIRYITVSPEVPGVVDMIGKISQDVTVAIGHSGADYDTSMEAIRRGARCVTHTFNAMRLFHQHQPAIMGAALESDCWCEAICDGRHLHPGTVRMLLKCKGWDRVIAITDSIMAAGLPDGNYKLGVNDVVVRDGDAVLASNGVRAGSTLTLAQALRNIVKFTDHPVQDVI
;
A
#
# COMPACT_ATOMS: atom_id res chain seq x y z
N ARG A 1 -4.06 18.79 -11.76
CA ARG A 1 -4.36 20.22 -11.51
C ARG A 1 -5.80 20.62 -11.83
N ALA A 2 -6.40 20.17 -12.95
CA ALA A 2 -7.78 20.56 -13.28
C ALA A 2 -8.78 20.25 -12.15
N TYR A 3 -8.73 19.03 -11.59
CA TYR A 3 -9.58 18.66 -10.44
C TYR A 3 -9.24 19.44 -9.17
N GLN A 4 -7.96 19.66 -8.88
CA GLN A 4 -7.52 20.40 -7.70
C GLN A 4 -7.96 21.88 -7.79
N ASN A 5 -7.89 22.49 -8.97
CA ASN A 5 -8.37 23.84 -9.19
C ASN A 5 -9.91 23.94 -9.08
N ARG A 6 -10.63 22.91 -9.54
CA ARG A 6 -12.10 22.86 -9.47
C ARG A 6 -12.61 22.55 -8.05
N PHE A 7 -11.86 21.79 -7.28
CA PHE A 7 -12.22 21.34 -5.94
C PHE A 7 -11.04 21.51 -4.98
N PRO A 8 -10.69 22.75 -4.59
CA PRO A 8 -9.53 23.01 -3.74
C PRO A 8 -9.61 22.26 -2.40
N GLY A 9 -8.54 21.57 -2.04
CA GLY A 9 -8.42 20.86 -0.76
C GLY A 9 -9.26 19.59 -0.60
N VAL A 10 -10.04 19.18 -1.61
CA VAL A 10 -10.83 17.93 -1.57
C VAL A 10 -9.92 16.70 -1.77
N ILE A 11 -9.01 16.76 -2.76
CA ILE A 11 -8.03 15.70 -2.97
C ILE A 11 -6.87 15.94 -2.01
N ARG A 12 -6.71 15.04 -1.04
CA ARG A 12 -5.66 15.10 -0.01
C ARG A 12 -4.57 14.07 -0.20
N TYR A 13 -4.87 13.00 -0.90
CA TYR A 13 -4.00 11.84 -1.08
C TYR A 13 -4.20 11.25 -2.47
N ILE A 14 -3.11 10.84 -3.11
CA ILE A 14 -3.15 10.19 -4.42
C ILE A 14 -2.02 9.16 -4.53
N THR A 15 -2.34 7.98 -5.06
CA THR A 15 -1.35 6.97 -5.44
C THR A 15 -1.06 7.08 -6.94
N VAL A 16 0.23 6.99 -7.28
CA VAL A 16 0.70 7.05 -8.66
C VAL A 16 1.82 6.04 -8.92
N SER A 17 2.00 5.66 -10.17
CA SER A 17 3.05 4.75 -10.64
C SER A 17 4.16 5.59 -11.29
N PRO A 18 5.33 5.75 -10.64
CA PRO A 18 6.35 6.72 -11.07
C PRO A 18 7.00 6.41 -12.43
N GLU A 19 6.96 5.15 -12.88
CA GLU A 19 7.44 4.75 -14.21
C GLU A 19 6.59 5.25 -15.37
N VAL A 20 5.38 5.72 -15.09
CA VAL A 20 4.52 6.29 -16.14
C VAL A 20 5.08 7.64 -16.60
N PRO A 21 5.24 7.87 -17.91
CA PRO A 21 5.84 9.10 -18.44
C PRO A 21 5.18 10.37 -17.90
N GLY A 22 5.97 11.29 -17.38
CA GLY A 22 5.53 12.58 -16.82
C GLY A 22 5.03 12.53 -15.37
N VAL A 23 4.90 11.36 -14.77
CA VAL A 23 4.41 11.22 -13.38
C VAL A 23 5.41 11.80 -12.38
N VAL A 24 6.71 11.56 -12.55
CA VAL A 24 7.74 12.12 -11.64
C VAL A 24 7.70 13.65 -11.66
N ASP A 25 7.54 14.27 -12.83
CA ASP A 25 7.38 15.73 -12.93
C ASP A 25 6.06 16.22 -12.32
N MET A 26 5.00 15.45 -12.46
CA MET A 26 3.72 15.75 -11.84
C MET A 26 3.83 15.73 -10.31
N ILE A 27 4.52 14.75 -9.72
CA ILE A 27 4.76 14.66 -8.29
C ILE A 27 5.35 15.98 -7.77
N GLY A 28 6.43 16.48 -8.39
CA GLY A 28 7.05 17.74 -8.01
C GLY A 28 6.13 18.96 -8.05
N LYS A 29 5.06 18.90 -8.88
CA LYS A 29 4.10 20.00 -9.04
C LYS A 29 2.93 19.97 -8.06
N ILE A 30 2.61 18.81 -7.48
CA ILE A 30 1.40 18.63 -6.65
C ILE A 30 1.70 18.28 -5.20
N SER A 31 2.91 17.86 -4.89
CA SER A 31 3.29 17.33 -3.56
C SER A 31 3.23 18.35 -2.43
N GLN A 32 3.11 19.64 -2.73
CA GLN A 32 2.88 20.67 -1.73
C GLN A 32 1.41 20.75 -1.28
N ASP A 33 0.49 20.39 -2.17
CA ASP A 33 -0.94 20.48 -1.94
C ASP A 33 -1.59 19.14 -1.60
N VAL A 34 -0.96 18.04 -2.04
CA VAL A 34 -1.50 16.68 -1.97
C VAL A 34 -0.41 15.73 -1.48
N THR A 35 -0.73 14.86 -0.53
CA THR A 35 0.16 13.76 -0.18
C THR A 35 0.21 12.78 -1.35
N VAL A 36 1.40 12.59 -1.91
CA VAL A 36 1.61 11.67 -3.01
C VAL A 36 2.20 10.36 -2.49
N ALA A 37 1.55 9.27 -2.79
CA ALA A 37 2.05 7.92 -2.59
C ALA A 37 2.50 7.30 -3.93
N ILE A 38 3.49 6.42 -3.89
CA ILE A 38 3.87 5.58 -5.01
C ILE A 38 3.42 4.14 -4.76
N GLY A 39 2.91 3.47 -5.79
CA GLY A 39 2.42 2.10 -5.66
C GLY A 39 1.85 1.57 -6.96
N HIS A 40 1.43 0.30 -6.98
CA HIS A 40 1.03 -0.41 -8.20
C HIS A 40 2.06 -0.24 -9.32
N SER A 41 3.33 -0.45 -9.01
CA SER A 41 4.43 0.11 -9.80
C SER A 41 5.47 -0.94 -10.15
N GLY A 42 5.85 -0.96 -11.43
CA GLY A 42 7.00 -1.68 -11.94
C GLY A 42 8.31 -0.88 -11.90
N ALA A 43 8.32 0.29 -11.25
CA ALA A 43 9.47 1.17 -11.23
C ALA A 43 10.74 0.49 -10.69
N ASP A 44 11.86 0.85 -11.29
CA ASP A 44 13.18 0.54 -10.74
C ASP A 44 13.49 1.41 -9.52
N TYR A 45 14.63 1.14 -8.91
CA TYR A 45 15.08 1.85 -7.72
C TYR A 45 15.29 3.35 -7.98
N ASP A 46 15.98 3.70 -9.07
CA ASP A 46 16.35 5.10 -9.37
C ASP A 46 15.12 5.96 -9.67
N THR A 47 14.18 5.44 -10.46
CA THR A 47 12.90 6.10 -10.75
C THR A 47 12.09 6.31 -9.46
N SER A 48 12.07 5.32 -8.57
CA SER A 48 11.36 5.40 -7.30
C SER A 48 12.01 6.42 -6.36
N MET A 49 13.33 6.45 -6.25
CA MET A 49 14.06 7.43 -5.46
C MET A 49 13.91 8.85 -6.01
N GLU A 50 13.85 9.01 -7.34
CA GLU A 50 13.57 10.33 -7.94
C GLU A 50 12.14 10.79 -7.60
N ALA A 51 11.16 9.92 -7.66
CA ALA A 51 9.78 10.23 -7.23
C ALA A 51 9.72 10.70 -5.77
N ILE A 52 10.48 10.05 -4.88
CA ILE A 52 10.59 10.42 -3.47
C ILE A 52 11.29 11.79 -3.33
N ARG A 53 12.39 12.02 -4.00
CA ARG A 53 13.07 13.34 -4.02
C ARG A 53 12.16 14.46 -4.51
N ARG A 54 11.28 14.16 -5.47
CA ARG A 54 10.27 15.10 -5.98
C ARG A 54 9.08 15.32 -5.05
N GLY A 55 8.99 14.59 -3.97
CA GLY A 55 7.99 14.84 -2.92
C GLY A 55 6.95 13.75 -2.71
N ALA A 56 7.14 12.55 -3.26
CA ALA A 56 6.37 11.40 -2.80
C ALA A 56 6.74 11.09 -1.34
N ARG A 57 5.72 10.85 -0.50
CA ARG A 57 5.88 10.69 0.95
C ARG A 57 5.40 9.36 1.49
N CYS A 58 4.71 8.58 0.68
CA CYS A 58 4.11 7.33 1.11
C CYS A 58 4.29 6.25 0.04
N VAL A 59 4.24 4.99 0.47
CA VAL A 59 4.25 3.81 -0.40
C VAL A 59 2.98 3.02 -0.14
N THR A 60 2.11 2.93 -1.14
CA THR A 60 0.80 2.31 -1.04
C THR A 60 0.94 0.79 -0.89
N HIS A 61 0.22 0.19 0.07
CA HIS A 61 0.19 -1.26 0.37
C HIS A 61 1.52 -1.97 0.04
N THR A 62 2.57 -1.50 0.68
CA THR A 62 3.98 -1.90 0.46
C THR A 62 4.13 -3.41 0.25
N PHE A 63 4.92 -3.81 -0.74
CA PHE A 63 5.14 -5.16 -1.28
C PHE A 63 4.04 -5.71 -2.19
N ASN A 64 2.83 -5.15 -2.21
CA ASN A 64 1.75 -5.64 -3.06
C ASN A 64 1.72 -4.90 -4.40
N ALA A 65 1.45 -5.60 -5.49
CA ALA A 65 1.41 -5.05 -6.86
C ALA A 65 2.65 -4.19 -7.20
N MET A 66 3.83 -4.63 -6.80
CA MET A 66 5.10 -3.94 -7.00
C MET A 66 6.13 -4.83 -7.66
N ARG A 67 7.08 -4.23 -8.38
CA ARG A 67 8.27 -4.94 -8.84
C ARG A 67 9.02 -5.53 -7.66
N LEU A 68 9.36 -6.83 -7.76
CA LEU A 68 9.99 -7.57 -6.68
C LEU A 68 11.41 -7.05 -6.40
N PHE A 69 11.79 -7.10 -5.13
CA PHE A 69 13.15 -6.85 -4.69
C PHE A 69 14.12 -7.92 -5.21
N HIS A 70 15.24 -7.47 -5.77
CA HIS A 70 16.36 -8.33 -6.11
C HIS A 70 17.67 -7.64 -5.70
N GLN A 71 18.68 -8.40 -5.21
CA GLN A 71 19.92 -7.82 -4.69
C GLN A 71 20.69 -6.95 -5.71
N HIS A 72 20.51 -7.15 -7.00
CA HIS A 72 21.10 -6.31 -8.05
C HIS A 72 20.17 -5.20 -8.52
N GLN A 73 18.89 -5.28 -8.23
CA GLN A 73 17.87 -4.29 -8.61
C GLN A 73 16.79 -4.23 -7.53
N PRO A 74 16.98 -3.41 -6.49
CA PRO A 74 16.07 -3.38 -5.33
C PRO A 74 14.65 -2.88 -5.67
N ALA A 75 14.49 -2.22 -6.82
CA ALA A 75 13.22 -1.70 -7.31
C ALA A 75 12.52 -0.75 -6.31
N ILE A 76 11.23 -0.52 -6.50
CA ILE A 76 10.42 0.30 -5.59
C ILE A 76 10.43 -0.21 -4.16
N MET A 77 10.55 -1.53 -3.95
CA MET A 77 10.63 -2.09 -2.60
C MET A 77 11.90 -1.66 -1.87
N GLY A 78 13.06 -1.64 -2.54
CA GLY A 78 14.30 -1.15 -1.97
C GLY A 78 14.23 0.33 -1.62
N ALA A 79 13.71 1.15 -2.55
CA ALA A 79 13.50 2.58 -2.32
C ALA A 79 12.56 2.84 -1.13
N ALA A 80 11.49 2.06 -0.98
CA ALA A 80 10.56 2.15 0.14
C ALA A 80 11.24 1.88 1.49
N LEU A 81 12.07 0.81 1.55
CA LEU A 81 12.71 0.40 2.79
C LEU A 81 13.84 1.36 3.21
N GLU A 82 14.57 1.93 2.26
CA GLU A 82 15.71 2.81 2.51
C GLU A 82 15.30 4.26 2.84
N SER A 83 14.24 4.76 2.18
CA SER A 83 13.81 6.15 2.32
C SER A 83 13.02 6.43 3.61
N ASP A 84 12.79 7.72 3.90
CA ASP A 84 11.95 8.16 5.02
C ASP A 84 10.43 8.14 4.71
N CYS A 85 10.01 7.56 3.59
CA CYS A 85 8.59 7.43 3.26
C CYS A 85 7.83 6.59 4.29
N TRP A 86 6.58 6.94 4.53
CA TRP A 86 5.65 6.04 5.22
C TRP A 86 5.32 4.85 4.33
N CYS A 87 5.21 3.68 4.94
CA CYS A 87 4.86 2.43 4.25
C CYS A 87 3.50 1.95 4.74
N GLU A 88 2.53 1.90 3.85
CA GLU A 88 1.24 1.28 4.15
C GLU A 88 1.37 -0.23 4.15
N ALA A 89 0.73 -0.91 5.10
CA ALA A 89 0.82 -2.35 5.29
C ALA A 89 -0.54 -3.00 5.51
N ILE A 90 -0.86 -4.01 4.70
CA ILE A 90 -2.07 -4.85 4.86
C ILE A 90 -1.69 -6.04 5.75
N CYS A 91 -1.96 -5.91 7.05
CA CYS A 91 -1.52 -6.86 8.06
C CYS A 91 -2.58 -7.97 8.31
N ASP A 92 -3.04 -8.63 7.25
CA ASP A 92 -4.02 -9.71 7.32
C ASP A 92 -3.39 -11.11 7.43
N GLY A 93 -2.06 -11.22 7.28
CA GLY A 93 -1.33 -12.49 7.25
C GLY A 93 -1.40 -13.22 5.90
N ARG A 94 -2.07 -12.63 4.92
CA ARG A 94 -2.27 -13.12 3.54
C ARG A 94 -1.54 -12.27 2.52
N HIS A 95 -1.76 -10.94 2.55
CA HIS A 95 -1.00 -9.98 1.75
C HIS A 95 0.44 -9.89 2.23
N LEU A 96 0.63 -9.79 3.54
CA LEU A 96 1.95 -9.80 4.16
C LEU A 96 2.05 -10.98 5.14
N HIS A 97 3.02 -11.86 4.90
CA HIS A 97 3.40 -12.86 5.89
C HIS A 97 3.82 -12.18 7.21
N PRO A 98 3.53 -12.75 8.39
CA PRO A 98 3.94 -12.14 9.68
C PRO A 98 5.42 -11.77 9.77
N GLY A 99 6.30 -12.58 9.16
CA GLY A 99 7.73 -12.29 9.05
C GLY A 99 8.03 -11.04 8.23
N THR A 100 7.26 -10.78 7.16
CA THR A 100 7.39 -9.58 6.32
C THR A 100 6.95 -8.34 7.09
N VAL A 101 5.88 -8.44 7.88
CA VAL A 101 5.45 -7.34 8.76
C VAL A 101 6.54 -6.99 9.77
N ARG A 102 7.13 -7.99 10.44
CA ARG A 102 8.25 -7.77 11.37
C ARG A 102 9.47 -7.17 10.69
N MET A 103 9.80 -7.61 9.48
CA MET A 103 10.91 -7.06 8.69
C MET A 103 10.65 -5.60 8.33
N LEU A 104 9.45 -5.28 7.86
CA LEU A 104 9.06 -3.91 7.53
C LEU A 104 9.21 -2.99 8.75
N LEU A 105 8.69 -3.39 9.89
CA LEU A 105 8.80 -2.64 11.15
C LEU A 105 10.26 -2.47 11.61
N LYS A 106 11.10 -3.49 11.42
CA LYS A 106 12.54 -3.38 11.73
C LYS A 106 13.27 -2.40 10.82
N CYS A 107 12.92 -2.33 9.54
CA CYS A 107 13.54 -1.41 8.60
C CYS A 107 13.04 0.03 8.76
N LYS A 108 11.76 0.21 9.03
CA LYS A 108 11.09 1.52 9.02
C LYS A 108 10.89 2.15 10.39
N GLY A 109 10.88 1.36 11.45
CA GLY A 109 10.36 1.80 12.74
C GLY A 109 8.84 1.84 12.79
N TRP A 110 8.29 2.00 14.00
CA TRP A 110 6.84 2.02 14.23
C TRP A 110 6.17 3.29 13.69
N ASP A 111 6.87 4.40 13.73
CA ASP A 111 6.41 5.73 13.31
C ASP A 111 6.37 5.92 11.78
N ARG A 112 6.83 4.94 11.00
CA ARG A 112 6.85 4.99 9.53
C ARG A 112 6.04 3.88 8.87
N VAL A 113 5.27 3.10 9.63
CA VAL A 113 4.38 2.08 9.09
C VAL A 113 2.93 2.42 9.41
N ILE A 114 2.08 2.41 8.41
CA ILE A 114 0.65 2.72 8.52
C ILE A 114 -0.13 1.44 8.24
N ALA A 115 -0.88 0.95 9.23
CA ALA A 115 -1.79 -0.16 8.99
C ALA A 115 -2.98 0.31 8.12
N ILE A 116 -3.19 -0.38 7.03
CA ILE A 116 -4.34 -0.17 6.13
C ILE A 116 -5.08 -1.49 5.92
N THR A 117 -6.27 -1.41 5.39
CA THR A 117 -7.09 -2.59 5.09
C THR A 117 -7.08 -2.96 3.62
N ASP A 118 -7.05 -2.00 2.72
CA ASP A 118 -7.36 -2.22 1.30
C ASP A 118 -8.63 -3.06 1.11
N SER A 119 -9.64 -2.81 1.97
CA SER A 119 -10.83 -3.65 2.01
C SER A 119 -11.83 -3.30 0.91
N ILE A 120 -12.42 -4.35 0.35
CA ILE A 120 -13.48 -4.26 -0.65
C ILE A 120 -14.86 -4.27 0.03
N MET A 121 -15.92 -4.13 -0.75
CA MET A 121 -17.31 -4.12 -0.28
C MET A 121 -17.72 -5.37 0.51
N ALA A 122 -16.97 -6.46 0.42
CA ALA A 122 -17.23 -7.71 1.15
C ALA A 122 -16.70 -7.70 2.58
N ALA A 123 -15.98 -6.66 3.02
CA ALA A 123 -15.46 -6.59 4.38
C ALA A 123 -16.59 -6.60 5.41
N GLY A 124 -16.52 -7.54 6.35
CA GLY A 124 -17.57 -7.75 7.37
C GLY A 124 -18.79 -8.51 6.88
N LEU A 125 -18.81 -8.99 5.65
CA LEU A 125 -19.87 -9.83 5.08
C LEU A 125 -19.44 -11.30 5.07
N PRO A 126 -20.39 -12.26 4.96
CA PRO A 126 -20.09 -13.68 4.82
C PRO A 126 -19.27 -13.99 3.56
N ASP A 127 -18.65 -15.16 3.52
CA ASP A 127 -18.08 -15.70 2.28
C ASP A 127 -19.12 -15.77 1.16
N GLY A 128 -18.70 -15.52 -0.07
CA GLY A 128 -19.63 -15.48 -1.20
C GLY A 128 -19.06 -14.78 -2.43
N ASN A 129 -19.96 -14.47 -3.37
CA ASN A 129 -19.60 -13.76 -4.61
C ASN A 129 -19.95 -12.28 -4.48
N TYR A 130 -19.00 -11.44 -4.86
CA TYR A 130 -19.07 -9.98 -4.76
C TYR A 130 -18.59 -9.30 -6.03
N LYS A 131 -18.62 -7.98 -6.04
CA LYS A 131 -18.07 -7.15 -7.14
C LYS A 131 -16.97 -6.23 -6.62
N LEU A 132 -15.95 -6.04 -7.45
CA LEU A 132 -14.96 -4.97 -7.30
C LEU A 132 -14.92 -4.18 -8.61
N GLY A 133 -15.66 -3.07 -8.66
CA GLY A 133 -15.93 -2.37 -9.91
C GLY A 133 -16.62 -3.29 -10.92
N VAL A 134 -15.98 -3.54 -12.05
CA VAL A 134 -16.50 -4.44 -13.11
C VAL A 134 -16.11 -5.91 -12.92
N ASN A 135 -15.24 -6.21 -11.98
CA ASN A 135 -14.71 -7.55 -11.77
C ASN A 135 -15.56 -8.35 -10.78
N ASP A 136 -15.74 -9.62 -11.06
CA ASP A 136 -16.31 -10.59 -10.12
C ASP A 136 -15.21 -11.05 -9.13
N VAL A 137 -15.56 -11.04 -7.85
CA VAL A 137 -14.70 -11.45 -6.74
C VAL A 137 -15.38 -12.58 -5.98
N VAL A 138 -14.61 -13.60 -5.62
CA VAL A 138 -15.04 -14.68 -4.73
C VAL A 138 -14.32 -14.51 -3.41
N VAL A 139 -15.06 -14.53 -2.31
CA VAL A 139 -14.53 -14.56 -0.95
C VAL A 139 -14.70 -15.97 -0.40
N ARG A 140 -13.59 -16.58 0.03
CA ARG A 140 -13.56 -17.89 0.71
C ARG A 140 -12.62 -17.81 1.91
N ASP A 141 -13.10 -18.24 3.06
CA ASP A 141 -12.34 -18.14 4.33
C ASP A 141 -11.83 -16.71 4.59
N GLY A 142 -12.58 -15.68 4.13
CA GLY A 142 -12.19 -14.30 4.23
C GLY A 142 -11.07 -13.86 3.26
N ASP A 143 -10.63 -14.69 2.31
CA ASP A 143 -9.70 -14.29 1.23
C ASP A 143 -10.47 -13.88 -0.02
N ALA A 144 -10.22 -12.68 -0.52
CA ALA A 144 -10.89 -12.11 -1.68
C ALA A 144 -10.02 -12.27 -2.93
N VAL A 145 -10.52 -12.99 -3.94
CA VAL A 145 -9.81 -13.24 -5.19
C VAL A 145 -10.68 -12.95 -6.40
N LEU A 146 -10.08 -12.51 -7.50
CA LEU A 146 -10.77 -12.38 -8.77
C LEU A 146 -11.27 -13.73 -9.25
N ALA A 147 -12.55 -13.83 -9.59
CA ALA A 147 -13.15 -15.07 -10.09
C ALA A 147 -12.52 -15.54 -11.41
N SER A 148 -11.95 -14.63 -12.20
CA SER A 148 -11.37 -14.92 -13.52
C SER A 148 -10.02 -15.64 -13.47
N ASN A 149 -9.18 -15.37 -12.45
CA ASN A 149 -7.79 -15.85 -12.43
C ASN A 149 -7.25 -16.17 -11.04
N GLY A 150 -8.04 -16.01 -9.98
CA GLY A 150 -7.64 -16.30 -8.60
C GLY A 150 -6.64 -15.32 -7.99
N VAL A 151 -6.32 -14.23 -8.69
CA VAL A 151 -5.44 -13.19 -8.14
C VAL A 151 -6.15 -12.44 -7.02
N ARG A 152 -5.46 -12.19 -5.92
CA ARG A 152 -6.02 -11.45 -4.77
C ARG A 152 -6.46 -10.04 -5.18
N ALA A 153 -7.64 -9.65 -4.74
CA ALA A 153 -8.31 -8.41 -5.15
C ALA A 153 -8.80 -7.64 -3.92
N GLY A 154 -7.92 -6.84 -3.36
CA GLY A 154 -8.13 -6.18 -2.09
C GLY A 154 -8.30 -7.16 -0.93
N SER A 155 -8.85 -6.72 0.17
CA SER A 155 -9.02 -7.55 1.36
C SER A 155 -10.44 -7.54 1.92
N THR A 156 -10.69 -8.40 2.91
CA THR A 156 -11.85 -8.33 3.81
C THR A 156 -11.44 -7.88 5.22
N LEU A 157 -10.20 -7.42 5.38
CA LEU A 157 -9.61 -7.01 6.64
C LEU A 157 -10.32 -5.78 7.21
N THR A 158 -10.53 -5.74 8.52
CA THR A 158 -10.88 -4.53 9.25
C THR A 158 -9.66 -3.96 9.98
N LEU A 159 -9.62 -2.65 10.25
CA LEU A 159 -8.51 -2.06 11.02
C LEU A 159 -8.37 -2.67 12.42
N ALA A 160 -9.48 -2.96 13.08
CA ALA A 160 -9.47 -3.63 14.37
C ALA A 160 -8.82 -5.03 14.29
N GLN A 161 -9.04 -5.76 13.19
CA GLN A 161 -8.39 -7.06 13.00
C GLN A 161 -6.92 -6.88 12.60
N ALA A 162 -6.58 -5.88 11.79
CA ALA A 162 -5.19 -5.54 11.47
C ALA A 162 -4.38 -5.28 12.74
N LEU A 163 -4.91 -4.47 13.65
CA LEU A 163 -4.29 -4.18 14.95
C LEU A 163 -4.04 -5.46 15.77
N ARG A 164 -5.06 -6.33 15.92
CA ARG A 164 -4.89 -7.61 16.62
C ARG A 164 -3.82 -8.49 15.96
N ASN A 165 -3.80 -8.49 14.64
CA ASN A 165 -2.81 -9.26 13.88
C ASN A 165 -1.38 -8.72 14.10
N ILE A 166 -1.19 -7.41 14.09
CA ILE A 166 0.13 -6.81 14.32
C ILE A 166 0.63 -7.17 15.73
N VAL A 167 -0.20 -7.03 16.75
CA VAL A 167 0.12 -7.46 18.13
C VAL A 167 0.55 -8.92 18.14
N LYS A 168 -0.23 -9.81 17.52
CA LYS A 168 0.07 -11.24 17.41
C LYS A 168 1.36 -11.54 16.63
N PHE A 169 1.63 -10.78 15.57
CA PHE A 169 2.79 -11.01 14.70
C PHE A 169 4.10 -10.53 15.31
N THR A 170 4.04 -9.55 16.20
CA THR A 170 5.21 -8.84 16.74
C THR A 170 5.49 -9.11 18.19
N ASP A 171 4.54 -9.67 18.93
CA ASP A 171 4.57 -9.81 20.39
C ASP A 171 4.70 -8.47 21.14
N HIS A 172 4.36 -7.35 20.48
CA HIS A 172 4.32 -6.03 21.10
C HIS A 172 2.97 -5.77 21.77
N PRO A 173 2.94 -5.06 22.89
CA PRO A 173 1.69 -4.67 23.53
C PRO A 173 0.91 -3.67 22.65
N VAL A 174 -0.42 -3.69 22.78
CA VAL A 174 -1.32 -2.92 21.92
C VAL A 174 -1.04 -1.41 21.92
N GLN A 175 -0.61 -0.86 23.06
CA GLN A 175 -0.28 0.55 23.19
C GLN A 175 0.92 1.00 22.34
N ASP A 176 1.78 0.08 21.95
CA ASP A 176 2.93 0.37 21.08
C ASP A 176 2.57 0.28 19.59
N VAL A 177 1.38 -0.26 19.30
CA VAL A 177 0.91 -0.52 17.91
C VAL A 177 -0.10 0.54 17.42
N ILE A 178 -0.65 1.36 18.33
CA ILE A 178 -1.69 2.37 18.02
C ILE A 178 -1.08 3.70 17.58
#